data_79f734f034e806a121bf4f44376336f0
#
_entry.id   79f734f034e806a121bf4f44376336f0
#
_cell.length_a   1.000
_cell.length_b   1.000
_cell.length_c   1.000
_cell.angle_alpha   90.00
_cell.angle_beta   90.00
_cell.angle_gamma   90.00
#
_symmetry.space_group_name_H-M   'P 1'
#
loop_
_entity.id
_entity.type
_entity.pdbx_description
1 polymer ?
#
loop_
_entity_poly.entity_id
_entity_poly.type
_entity_poly.pdbx_seq_one_letter_code
_entity_poly.pdbx_strand_id
1 'polypeptide(L)'
;NLFNGEYYEHEVRTPRRTRDMAPSLRLHMGAAKVMQPDYQLGNGCLVDQLVGQFMAHVCGLGYLVKPSHVRRTLRSITKYNRRDGFIDHFNCMRSYAMGDESALLLASYPRGRPDNPFPYFTEVMTGFEYTAAIGMLYEGQDAAGLRAIDDIRSRYDGAKRSPFDEA
;
A
#
# COMPACT_ATOMS: atom_id res chain seq x y z
N ASN A 1 17.79 -2.36 8.63
CA ASN A 1 16.62 -1.67 9.18
C ASN A 1 15.79 -1.13 8.02
N LEU A 2 14.60 -1.66 7.80
CA LEU A 2 13.73 -1.27 6.68
C LEU A 2 12.95 0.03 6.97
N PHE A 3 12.97 0.55 8.20
CA PHE A 3 12.31 1.81 8.54
C PHE A 3 13.19 3.00 8.17
N ASN A 4 12.70 3.85 7.26
CA ASN A 4 13.45 4.99 6.72
C ASN A 4 13.30 6.30 7.51
N GLY A 5 12.61 6.26 8.64
CA GLY A 5 12.30 7.41 9.48
C GLY A 5 10.83 7.87 9.39
N GLU A 6 10.11 7.48 8.35
CA GLU A 6 8.69 7.80 8.14
C GLU A 6 7.83 6.55 7.97
N TYR A 7 8.28 5.56 7.19
CA TYR A 7 7.56 4.32 6.89
C TYR A 7 8.57 3.19 6.61
N TYR A 8 8.08 1.95 6.41
CA TYR A 8 8.91 0.82 6.06
C TYR A 8 9.05 0.70 4.54
N GLU A 9 10.26 0.49 4.08
CA GLU A 9 10.61 0.23 2.69
C GLU A 9 10.87 -1.27 2.49
N HIS A 10 10.72 -1.74 1.27
CA HIS A 10 11.11 -3.08 0.89
C HIS A 10 12.55 -3.06 0.35
N GLU A 11 13.43 -3.85 0.96
CA GLU A 11 14.78 -4.03 0.45
C GLU A 11 14.74 -4.89 -0.80
N VAL A 12 15.19 -4.31 -1.91
CA VAL A 12 15.36 -5.05 -3.17
C VAL A 12 16.78 -5.57 -3.24
N ARG A 13 16.95 -6.89 -3.16
CA ARG A 13 18.25 -7.56 -3.27
C ARG A 13 18.38 -8.17 -4.65
N THR A 14 19.24 -7.58 -5.47
CA THR A 14 19.54 -8.14 -6.78
C THR A 14 20.38 -9.42 -6.64
N PRO A 15 20.02 -10.50 -7.35
CA PRO A 15 20.85 -11.71 -7.38
C PRO A 15 22.19 -11.39 -8.04
N ARG A 16 23.25 -11.96 -7.52
CA ARG A 16 24.61 -11.74 -8.05
C ARG A 16 24.81 -12.33 -9.44
N ARG A 17 24.08 -13.37 -9.77
CA ARG A 17 24.17 -14.11 -11.05
C ARG A 17 22.81 -14.59 -11.47
N THR A 18 22.53 -14.60 -12.78
CA THR A 18 21.25 -15.06 -13.34
C THR A 18 20.89 -16.48 -12.88
N ARG A 19 21.87 -17.36 -12.66
CA ARG A 19 21.64 -18.74 -12.18
C ARG A 19 21.09 -18.80 -10.77
N ASP A 20 21.23 -17.73 -9.97
CA ASP A 20 20.75 -17.64 -8.59
C ASP A 20 19.24 -17.31 -8.54
N MET A 21 18.61 -17.13 -9.70
CA MET A 21 17.18 -16.86 -9.86
C MET A 21 16.44 -18.12 -10.31
N ALA A 22 15.23 -18.32 -9.82
CA ALA A 22 14.35 -19.36 -10.33
C ALA A 22 14.10 -19.16 -11.84
N PRO A 23 14.12 -20.24 -12.66
CA PRO A 23 13.95 -20.13 -14.11
C PRO A 23 12.67 -19.39 -14.53
N SER A 24 11.56 -19.60 -13.82
CA SER A 24 10.28 -18.93 -14.07
C SER A 24 10.36 -17.40 -13.91
N LEU A 25 11.19 -16.91 -13.00
CA LEU A 25 11.38 -15.47 -12.77
C LEU A 25 12.28 -14.81 -13.82
N ARG A 26 13.02 -15.59 -14.62
CA ARG A 26 13.92 -15.04 -15.66
C ARG A 26 13.18 -14.62 -16.92
N LEU A 27 12.00 -15.17 -17.17
CA LEU A 27 11.25 -15.01 -18.43
C LEU A 27 10.23 -13.88 -18.35
N HIS A 28 9.71 -13.57 -17.17
CA HIS A 28 8.64 -12.61 -16.96
C HIS A 28 8.84 -11.85 -15.65
N MET A 29 7.99 -10.90 -15.34
CA MET A 29 7.94 -10.19 -14.06
C MET A 29 9.19 -9.38 -13.69
N GLY A 30 9.85 -8.78 -14.69
CA GLY A 30 10.93 -7.81 -14.47
C GLY A 30 12.30 -8.41 -14.15
N ALA A 31 12.47 -9.73 -14.31
CA ALA A 31 13.74 -10.40 -14.06
C ALA A 31 14.72 -10.36 -15.25
N ALA A 32 14.36 -9.73 -16.36
CA ALA A 32 15.21 -9.64 -17.55
C ALA A 32 16.51 -8.85 -17.28
N LYS A 33 16.48 -7.90 -16.36
CA LYS A 33 17.65 -7.11 -15.94
C LYS A 33 18.00 -7.45 -14.50
N VAL A 34 18.94 -8.39 -14.32
CA VAL A 34 19.36 -8.87 -12.98
C VAL A 34 19.85 -7.72 -12.07
N MET A 35 20.51 -6.71 -12.64
CA MET A 35 21.09 -5.60 -11.89
C MET A 35 20.08 -4.49 -11.54
N GLN A 36 18.95 -4.47 -12.22
CA GLN A 36 17.86 -3.50 -11.99
C GLN A 36 16.52 -4.24 -12.10
N PRO A 37 16.10 -4.93 -11.03
CA PRO A 37 14.85 -5.67 -11.06
C PRO A 37 13.67 -4.69 -11.17
N ASP A 38 12.90 -4.86 -12.24
CA ASP A 38 11.66 -4.12 -12.47
C ASP A 38 10.52 -4.63 -11.58
N TYR A 39 9.47 -3.85 -11.47
CA TYR A 39 8.21 -4.21 -10.82
C TYR A 39 8.31 -4.52 -9.32
N GLN A 40 9.36 -4.03 -8.67
CA GLN A 40 9.53 -4.14 -7.22
C GLN A 40 8.99 -2.90 -6.53
N LEU A 41 8.47 -3.07 -5.30
CA LEU A 41 7.99 -1.93 -4.51
C LEU A 41 9.14 -1.00 -4.09
N GLY A 42 10.24 -1.55 -3.61
CA GLY A 42 11.41 -0.77 -3.20
C GLY A 42 11.10 0.26 -2.12
N ASN A 43 11.36 1.53 -2.44
CA ASN A 43 11.16 2.68 -1.54
C ASN A 43 9.71 3.20 -1.51
N GLY A 44 8.76 2.50 -2.09
CA GLY A 44 7.34 2.87 -2.05
C GLY A 44 6.74 2.80 -0.64
N CYS A 45 5.87 3.75 -0.32
CA CYS A 45 5.03 3.71 0.87
C CYS A 45 3.82 2.83 0.58
N LEU A 46 3.82 1.59 1.05
CA LEU A 46 2.75 0.63 0.83
C LEU A 46 1.63 0.83 1.87
N VAL A 47 0.37 0.75 1.45
CA VAL A 47 -0.79 0.98 2.33
C VAL A 47 -0.93 -0.10 3.40
N ASP A 48 -0.68 -1.36 3.05
CA ASP A 48 -0.84 -2.51 3.95
C ASP A 48 0.46 -3.00 4.61
N GLN A 49 1.51 -2.19 4.59
CA GLN A 49 2.83 -2.57 5.14
C GLN A 49 2.79 -2.98 6.62
N LEU A 50 1.73 -2.62 7.35
CA LEU A 50 1.52 -2.95 8.76
C LEU A 50 0.45 -4.04 8.97
N VAL A 51 0.06 -4.81 7.95
CA VAL A 51 -0.96 -5.85 8.09
C VAL A 51 -0.64 -6.86 9.20
N GLY A 52 0.61 -7.27 9.35
CA GLY A 52 1.05 -8.16 10.42
C GLY A 52 0.90 -7.52 11.82
N GLN A 53 1.18 -6.22 11.94
CA GLN A 53 0.97 -5.48 13.19
C GLN A 53 -0.52 -5.34 13.50
N PHE A 54 -1.35 -5.06 12.50
CA PHE A 54 -2.80 -5.03 12.65
C PHE A 54 -3.32 -6.38 13.17
N MET A 55 -2.93 -7.48 12.56
CA MET A 55 -3.32 -8.84 13.00
C MET A 55 -2.84 -9.14 14.43
N ALA A 56 -1.64 -8.67 14.81
CA ALA A 56 -1.14 -8.83 16.17
C ALA A 56 -2.01 -8.08 17.19
N HIS A 57 -2.46 -6.88 16.87
CA HIS A 57 -3.40 -6.14 17.74
C HIS A 57 -4.74 -6.87 17.87
N VAL A 58 -5.33 -7.33 16.76
CA VAL A 58 -6.58 -8.10 16.78
C VAL A 58 -6.47 -9.36 17.65
N CYS A 59 -5.32 -10.04 17.61
CA CYS A 59 -5.06 -11.24 18.40
C CYS A 59 -4.57 -10.96 19.83
N GLY A 60 -4.48 -9.70 20.27
CA GLY A 60 -4.01 -9.33 21.61
C GLY A 60 -2.51 -9.58 21.86
N LEU A 61 -1.71 -9.74 20.80
CA LEU A 61 -0.26 -10.00 20.91
C LEU A 61 0.59 -8.75 21.15
N GLY A 62 -0.02 -7.56 21.07
CA GLY A 62 0.69 -6.30 21.25
C GLY A 62 1.55 -5.91 20.05
N TYR A 63 2.65 -5.20 20.30
CA TYR A 63 3.50 -4.67 19.25
C TYR A 63 4.57 -5.67 18.76
N LEU A 64 4.62 -5.93 17.48
CA LEU A 64 5.68 -6.69 16.82
C LEU A 64 6.88 -5.79 16.45
N VAL A 65 6.62 -4.51 16.22
CA VAL A 65 7.64 -3.50 15.91
C VAL A 65 7.48 -2.29 16.84
N LYS A 66 8.42 -1.34 16.79
CA LYS A 66 8.40 -0.18 17.70
C LYS A 66 7.10 0.62 17.56
N PRO A 67 6.36 0.90 18.65
CA PRO A 67 5.11 1.67 18.59
C PRO A 67 5.24 3.02 17.88
N SER A 68 6.37 3.72 18.08
CA SER A 68 6.63 4.99 17.41
C SER A 68 6.77 4.85 15.89
N HIS A 69 7.29 3.71 15.39
CA HIS A 69 7.34 3.42 13.96
C HIS A 69 5.95 3.13 13.42
N VAL A 70 5.15 2.32 14.12
CA VAL A 70 3.75 2.04 13.74
C VAL A 70 2.98 3.34 13.53
N ARG A 71 2.94 4.19 14.56
CA ARG A 71 2.25 5.48 14.51
C ARG A 71 2.75 6.40 13.40
N ARG A 72 4.04 6.41 13.15
CA ARG A 72 4.64 7.25 12.11
C ARG A 72 4.31 6.72 10.71
N THR A 73 4.38 5.42 10.51
CA THR A 73 4.01 4.76 9.27
C THR A 73 2.55 5.03 8.89
N LEU A 74 1.62 4.91 9.81
CA LEU A 74 0.20 5.20 9.56
C LEU A 74 -0.04 6.66 9.17
N ARG A 75 0.67 7.61 9.80
CA ARG A 75 0.63 9.02 9.36
C ARG A 75 1.20 9.20 7.96
N SER A 76 2.24 8.47 7.61
CA SER A 76 2.83 8.51 6.28
C SER A 76 1.90 7.94 5.22
N ILE A 77 1.18 6.85 5.53
CA ILE A 77 0.14 6.30 4.66
C ILE A 77 -0.94 7.35 4.40
N THR A 78 -1.48 7.98 5.44
CA THR A 78 -2.46 9.07 5.28
C THR A 78 -1.91 10.23 4.44
N LYS A 79 -0.65 10.62 4.66
CA LYS A 79 -0.01 11.75 3.99
C LYS A 79 0.29 11.50 2.51
N TYR A 80 0.75 10.28 2.18
CA TYR A 80 1.33 10.00 0.88
C TYR A 80 0.42 9.17 -0.03
N ASN A 81 -0.42 8.31 0.55
CA ASN A 81 -1.27 7.41 -0.24
C ASN A 81 -2.69 7.96 -0.44
N ARG A 82 -3.16 8.87 0.43
CA ARG A 82 -4.50 9.42 0.27
C ARG A 82 -4.58 10.32 -0.97
N ARG A 83 -5.59 10.06 -1.80
CA ARG A 83 -5.92 10.84 -2.98
C ARG A 83 -7.40 11.23 -2.95
N ASP A 84 -7.66 12.49 -3.30
CA ASP A 84 -9.00 13.05 -3.53
C ASP A 84 -9.17 13.27 -5.03
N GLY A 85 -10.19 12.67 -5.61
CA GLY A 85 -10.48 12.72 -7.05
C GLY A 85 -9.59 11.81 -7.90
N PHE A 86 -10.22 11.11 -8.84
CA PHE A 86 -9.61 10.12 -9.73
C PHE A 86 -9.88 10.40 -11.22
N ILE A 87 -10.44 11.56 -11.57
CA ILE A 87 -10.76 11.92 -12.96
C ILE A 87 -9.50 11.90 -13.84
N ASP A 88 -8.39 12.43 -13.33
CA ASP A 88 -7.10 12.51 -14.01
C ASP A 88 -6.09 11.47 -13.53
N HIS A 89 -6.55 10.48 -12.74
CA HIS A 89 -5.68 9.45 -12.19
C HIS A 89 -5.44 8.33 -13.20
N PHE A 90 -4.20 8.16 -13.60
CA PHE A 90 -3.80 7.01 -14.40
C PHE A 90 -3.74 5.76 -13.54
N ASN A 91 -4.52 4.75 -13.91
CA ASN A 91 -4.47 3.43 -13.33
C ASN A 91 -3.99 2.44 -14.38
N CYS A 92 -2.93 1.70 -14.08
CA CYS A 92 -2.33 0.82 -15.07
C CYS A 92 -3.07 -0.50 -15.24
N MET A 93 -3.95 -0.89 -14.30
CA MET A 93 -4.67 -2.15 -14.36
C MET A 93 -6.16 -2.00 -14.06
N ARG A 94 -6.56 -1.92 -12.78
CA ARG A 94 -7.96 -1.92 -12.35
C ARG A 94 -8.32 -0.62 -11.66
N SER A 95 -9.57 -0.18 -11.77
CA SER A 95 -10.06 1.07 -11.18
C SER A 95 -11.16 0.78 -10.18
N TYR A 96 -10.83 0.89 -8.89
CA TYR A 96 -11.76 0.70 -7.77
C TYR A 96 -12.16 2.01 -7.07
N ALA A 97 -11.57 3.12 -7.49
CA ALA A 97 -12.01 4.46 -7.15
C ALA A 97 -12.01 5.31 -8.43
N MET A 98 -13.03 6.12 -8.64
CA MET A 98 -13.27 6.86 -9.88
C MET A 98 -13.88 8.24 -9.59
N GLY A 99 -13.83 9.12 -10.58
CA GLY A 99 -14.49 10.42 -10.53
C GLY A 99 -14.01 11.29 -9.38
N ASP A 100 -14.93 11.72 -8.55
CA ASP A 100 -14.70 12.58 -7.38
C ASP A 100 -14.46 11.83 -6.06
N GLU A 101 -14.35 10.51 -6.12
CA GLU A 101 -14.14 9.67 -4.95
C GLU A 101 -12.77 9.90 -4.29
N SER A 102 -12.68 9.52 -3.02
CA SER A 102 -11.43 9.53 -2.25
C SER A 102 -11.01 8.13 -1.85
N ALA A 103 -9.70 7.87 -1.80
CA ALA A 103 -9.16 6.56 -1.44
C ALA A 103 -7.71 6.64 -0.99
N LEU A 104 -7.22 5.51 -0.44
CA LEU A 104 -5.80 5.28 -0.21
C LEU A 104 -5.24 4.43 -1.37
N LEU A 105 -4.30 4.99 -2.13
CA LEU A 105 -3.58 4.25 -3.17
C LEU A 105 -2.78 3.11 -2.55
N LEU A 106 -2.63 2.01 -3.30
CA LEU A 106 -1.88 0.86 -2.84
C LEU A 106 -0.44 1.22 -2.46
N ALA A 107 0.24 2.02 -3.28
CA ALA A 107 1.54 2.56 -2.90
C ALA A 107 1.77 3.94 -3.51
N SER A 108 2.62 4.72 -2.85
CA SER A 108 3.10 6.01 -3.35
C SER A 108 4.62 6.10 -3.24
N TYR A 109 5.23 6.97 -4.03
CA TYR A 109 6.68 7.12 -4.11
C TYR A 109 7.13 8.56 -3.76
N PRO A 110 7.02 8.98 -2.50
CA PRO A 110 7.33 10.36 -2.11
C PRO A 110 8.81 10.73 -2.25
N ARG A 111 9.69 9.74 -2.36
CA ARG A 111 11.16 9.91 -2.49
C ARG A 111 11.67 9.61 -3.90
N GLY A 112 10.79 9.56 -4.88
CA GLY A 112 11.11 9.23 -6.26
C GLY A 112 10.72 7.81 -6.63
N ARG A 113 10.02 7.71 -7.74
CA ARG A 113 9.53 6.45 -8.30
C ARG A 113 10.61 5.82 -9.19
N PRO A 114 10.81 4.49 -9.13
CA PRO A 114 11.63 3.80 -10.11
C PRO A 114 10.99 3.86 -11.51
N ASP A 115 11.79 3.65 -12.57
CA ASP A 115 11.30 3.69 -13.96
C ASP A 115 10.18 2.67 -14.19
N ASN A 116 10.37 1.45 -13.71
CA ASN A 116 9.39 0.38 -13.78
C ASN A 116 8.95 -0.03 -12.35
N PRO A 117 7.99 0.70 -11.76
CA PRO A 117 7.56 0.49 -10.39
C PRO A 117 6.68 -0.76 -10.25
N PHE A 118 6.37 -1.13 -9.04
CA PHE A 118 5.36 -2.13 -8.72
C PHE A 118 4.04 -1.81 -9.46
N PRO A 119 3.52 -2.70 -10.31
CA PRO A 119 2.47 -2.34 -11.29
C PRO A 119 1.14 -1.96 -10.66
N TYR A 120 0.85 -2.41 -9.44
CA TYR A 120 -0.39 -2.11 -8.73
C TYR A 120 -0.35 -0.82 -7.91
N PHE A 121 0.73 -0.06 -7.95
CA PHE A 121 0.92 1.08 -7.04
C PHE A 121 -0.16 2.17 -7.18
N THR A 122 -0.75 2.32 -8.35
CA THR A 122 -1.82 3.29 -8.62
C THR A 122 -3.22 2.78 -8.27
N GLU A 123 -3.35 1.49 -7.96
CA GLU A 123 -4.65 0.90 -7.61
C GLU A 123 -5.09 1.28 -6.19
N VAL A 124 -6.38 1.08 -5.96
CA VAL A 124 -7.01 1.12 -4.64
C VAL A 124 -7.46 -0.30 -4.31
N MET A 125 -7.08 -0.81 -3.15
CA MET A 125 -7.50 -2.13 -2.69
C MET A 125 -8.21 -2.01 -1.36
N THR A 126 -9.52 -2.18 -1.38
CA THR A 126 -10.45 -1.90 -0.29
C THR A 126 -10.06 -2.63 1.01
N GLY A 127 -9.69 -3.91 0.94
CA GLY A 127 -9.25 -4.67 2.10
C GLY A 127 -8.00 -4.07 2.77
N PHE A 128 -7.07 -3.56 1.97
CA PHE A 128 -5.84 -2.93 2.49
C PHE A 128 -6.11 -1.54 3.07
N GLU A 129 -7.04 -0.79 2.49
CA GLU A 129 -7.51 0.46 3.07
C GLU A 129 -8.13 0.24 4.46
N TYR A 130 -8.99 -0.79 4.62
CA TYR A 130 -9.56 -1.15 5.92
C TYR A 130 -8.48 -1.56 6.92
N THR A 131 -7.49 -2.33 6.51
CA THR A 131 -6.37 -2.72 7.37
C THR A 131 -5.62 -1.52 7.91
N ALA A 132 -5.32 -0.55 7.04
CA ALA A 132 -4.67 0.70 7.41
C ALA A 132 -5.58 1.56 8.33
N ALA A 133 -6.85 1.72 7.96
CA ALA A 133 -7.82 2.52 8.71
C ALA A 133 -8.02 2.01 10.14
N ILE A 134 -8.20 0.70 10.31
CA ILE A 134 -8.35 0.09 11.64
C ILE A 134 -7.04 0.16 12.42
N GLY A 135 -5.89 0.00 11.75
CA GLY A 135 -4.60 0.24 12.35
C GLY A 135 -4.46 1.67 12.90
N MET A 136 -4.97 2.68 12.17
CA MET A 136 -5.02 4.07 12.65
C MET A 136 -5.85 4.21 13.93
N LEU A 137 -7.03 3.55 13.99
CA LEU A 137 -7.88 3.56 15.19
C LEU A 137 -7.17 2.92 16.40
N TYR A 138 -6.48 1.80 16.24
CA TYR A 138 -5.69 1.16 17.29
C TYR A 138 -4.60 2.10 17.84
N GLU A 139 -4.07 2.99 17.02
CA GLU A 139 -3.01 3.93 17.39
C GLU A 139 -3.53 5.32 17.81
N GLY A 140 -4.85 5.49 18.00
CA GLY A 140 -5.49 6.74 18.40
C GLY A 140 -5.45 7.84 17.34
N GLN A 141 -5.32 7.46 16.04
CA GLN A 141 -5.42 8.37 14.91
C GLN A 141 -6.84 8.37 14.35
N ASP A 142 -7.83 8.58 15.23
CA ASP A 142 -9.25 8.32 14.98
C ASP A 142 -9.79 9.10 13.78
N ALA A 143 -9.47 10.39 13.68
CA ALA A 143 -9.93 11.23 12.58
C ALA A 143 -9.46 10.71 11.20
N ALA A 144 -8.24 10.18 11.12
CA ALA A 144 -7.70 9.63 9.89
C ALA A 144 -8.32 8.26 9.58
N GLY A 145 -8.44 7.39 10.57
CA GLY A 145 -9.05 6.08 10.44
C GLY A 145 -10.53 6.15 10.04
N LEU A 146 -11.30 6.97 10.73
CA LEU A 146 -12.73 7.16 10.41
C LEU A 146 -12.93 7.77 9.02
N ARG A 147 -12.10 8.73 8.64
CA ARG A 147 -12.15 9.29 7.28
C ARG A 147 -11.89 8.24 6.22
N ALA A 148 -10.88 7.39 6.40
CA ALA A 148 -10.58 6.32 5.45
C ALA A 148 -11.75 5.32 5.35
N ILE A 149 -12.40 4.97 6.47
CA ILE A 149 -13.59 4.11 6.49
C ILE A 149 -14.74 4.79 5.74
N ASP A 150 -14.97 6.08 5.95
CA ASP A 150 -16.01 6.84 5.27
C ASP A 150 -15.77 6.94 3.77
N ASP A 151 -14.52 7.21 3.35
CA ASP A 151 -14.10 7.19 1.95
C ASP A 151 -14.43 5.83 1.30
N ILE A 152 -14.14 4.70 1.96
CA ILE A 152 -14.47 3.37 1.47
C ILE A 152 -15.98 3.16 1.39
N ARG A 153 -16.70 3.45 2.48
CA ARG A 153 -18.17 3.24 2.55
C ARG A 153 -18.92 4.06 1.52
N SER A 154 -18.46 5.27 1.23
CA SER A 154 -19.09 6.13 0.21
C SER A 154 -18.97 5.57 -1.21
N ARG A 155 -17.96 4.73 -1.46
CA ARG A 155 -17.79 4.02 -2.74
C ARG A 155 -18.67 2.77 -2.85
N TYR A 156 -18.90 2.07 -1.74
CA TYR A 156 -19.62 0.78 -1.67
C TYR A 156 -20.83 0.88 -0.75
N ASP A 157 -21.68 1.84 -1.01
CA ASP A 157 -22.85 2.17 -0.17
C ASP A 157 -24.11 1.38 -0.52
N GLY A 158 -24.05 0.55 -1.56
CA GLY A 158 -25.19 -0.21 -2.08
C GLY A 158 -26.07 0.55 -3.08
N ALA A 159 -25.80 1.85 -3.28
CA ALA A 159 -26.48 2.68 -4.28
C ALA A 159 -25.58 2.91 -5.50
N LYS A 160 -24.36 3.37 -5.29
CA LYS A 160 -23.35 3.56 -6.36
C LYS A 160 -22.77 2.24 -6.81
N ARG A 161 -22.38 1.39 -5.87
CA ARG A 161 -21.84 0.05 -6.09
C ARG A 161 -22.39 -0.91 -5.06
N SER A 162 -22.36 -2.20 -5.35
CA SER A 162 -22.68 -3.25 -4.39
C SER A 162 -21.83 -3.08 -3.12
N PRO A 163 -22.41 -3.22 -1.93
CA PRO A 163 -21.65 -3.15 -0.67
C PRO A 163 -20.71 -4.36 -0.47
N PHE A 164 -20.80 -5.36 -1.33
CA PHE A 164 -20.00 -6.57 -1.32
C PHE A 164 -18.96 -6.62 -2.44
N ASP A 165 -18.96 -5.65 -3.33
CA ASP A 165 -17.94 -5.55 -4.37
C ASP A 165 -16.61 -5.19 -3.74
N GLU A 166 -15.64 -5.95 -4.12
CA GLU A 166 -14.30 -5.85 -3.61
C GLU A 166 -13.32 -5.60 -4.76
N ALA A 167 -12.33 -4.89 -4.45
CA ALA A 167 -11.18 -4.73 -5.30
C ALA A 167 -10.27 -5.96 -5.25
#